data_67ba5a159b64053c936b8add0114e91c
#
_entry.id   67ba5a159b64053c936b8add0114e91c
#
_cell.length_a   1.000
_cell.length_b   1.000
_cell.length_c   1.000
_cell.angle_alpha   90.00
_cell.angle_beta   90.00
_cell.angle_gamma   90.00
#
_symmetry.space_group_name_H-M   'P 1'
#
loop_
_entity.id
_entity.type
_entity.pdbx_description
1 polymer ?
#
loop_
_entity_poly.entity_id
_entity_poly.type
_entity_poly.pdbx_seq_one_letter_code
_entity_poly.pdbx_strand_id
1 'polypeptide(L)'
;GNTIEVDTQVGVIADEQGGMQTVESLAGIMGGDATAVSDDTRNVYVEAAFWWPEAVAGRSRRFNFATDAGHRFERGVDPAGTVEHIERITALVIEICGGAAGPIADQVLALPELAPVTLRVARAAKVIGMPVTQAQCEGVMQRLGLQFRSAPGLLTVTPPSWRFDLKIEEDLIEEVAR
;
A
#
# COMPACT_ATOMS: atom_id res chain seq x y z
N GLY A 1 17.61 -7.93 21.90
CA GLY A 1 16.42 -7.23 21.35
C GLY A 1 16.12 -5.96 22.14
N ASN A 2 15.37 -5.07 21.54
CA ASN A 2 14.92 -3.84 22.21
C ASN A 2 13.51 -4.06 22.75
N THR A 3 13.28 -3.70 24.01
CA THR A 3 11.92 -3.65 24.57
C THR A 3 11.31 -2.31 24.25
N ILE A 4 10.08 -2.32 23.75
CA ILE A 4 9.34 -1.12 23.35
C ILE A 4 8.05 -1.04 24.16
N GLU A 5 7.76 0.13 24.67
CA GLU A 5 6.47 0.45 25.27
C GLU A 5 5.56 1.07 24.19
N VAL A 6 4.40 0.47 23.97
CA VAL A 6 3.40 0.94 23.00
C VAL A 6 2.26 1.65 23.69
N ASP A 7 1.62 2.57 22.99
CA ASP A 7 0.44 3.30 23.46
C ASP A 7 -0.72 3.21 22.44
N THR A 8 -1.79 3.90 22.71
CA THR A 8 -3.01 3.89 21.88
C THR A 8 -2.86 4.49 20.48
N GLN A 9 -1.69 5.05 20.14
CA GLN A 9 -1.41 5.62 18.83
C GLN A 9 -0.65 4.66 17.91
N VAL A 10 -0.34 3.46 18.39
CA VAL A 10 0.42 2.47 17.64
C VAL A 10 -0.46 1.26 17.37
N GLY A 11 -0.64 0.93 16.10
CA GLY A 11 -1.28 -0.33 15.70
C GLY A 11 -0.40 -1.52 16.06
N VAL A 12 -1.01 -2.57 16.58
CA VAL A 12 -0.32 -3.83 16.88
C VAL A 12 -1.09 -5.00 16.28
N ILE A 13 -0.38 -6.07 15.97
CA ILE A 13 -0.96 -7.38 15.75
C ILE A 13 -0.77 -8.15 17.05
N ALA A 14 -1.83 -8.75 17.54
CA ALA A 14 -1.80 -9.49 18.78
C ALA A 14 -2.60 -10.79 18.65
N ASP A 15 -2.17 -11.81 19.38
CA ASP A 15 -2.98 -13.00 19.62
C ASP A 15 -3.57 -12.99 21.03
N GLU A 16 -4.49 -13.92 21.28
CA GLU A 16 -5.07 -14.12 22.59
C GLU A 16 -4.79 -15.54 23.04
N GLN A 17 -3.81 -15.68 23.93
CA GLN A 17 -3.51 -16.96 24.57
C GLN A 17 -3.97 -16.96 26.03
N GLY A 18 -4.94 -17.82 26.32
CA GLY A 18 -5.43 -17.99 27.71
C GLY A 18 -6.05 -16.73 28.33
N GLY A 19 -6.64 -15.85 27.55
CA GLY A 19 -7.23 -14.60 28.01
C GLY A 19 -6.23 -13.44 28.19
N MET A 20 -4.97 -13.65 27.81
CA MET A 20 -3.95 -12.59 27.79
C MET A 20 -3.59 -12.26 26.34
N GLN A 21 -3.66 -10.96 25.99
CA GLN A 21 -3.22 -10.49 24.68
C GLN A 21 -1.70 -10.36 24.66
N THR A 22 -1.08 -11.04 23.68
CA THR A 22 0.36 -10.93 23.42
C THR A 22 0.56 -10.16 22.12
N VAL A 23 1.38 -9.12 22.17
CA VAL A 23 1.74 -8.35 20.98
C VAL A 23 2.77 -9.10 20.15
N GLU A 24 2.38 -9.46 18.93
CA GLU A 24 3.21 -10.20 17.99
C GLU A 24 4.01 -9.29 17.03
N SER A 25 3.47 -8.10 16.74
CA SER A 25 4.19 -7.14 15.89
C SER A 25 3.68 -5.71 16.09
N LEU A 26 4.52 -4.75 15.74
CA LEU A 26 4.10 -3.38 15.45
C LEU A 26 3.56 -3.34 14.02
N ALA A 27 2.28 -3.09 13.88
CA ALA A 27 1.55 -3.15 12.63
C ALA A 27 2.21 -2.34 11.51
N GLY A 28 2.58 -3.01 10.41
CA GLY A 28 3.24 -2.40 9.27
C GLY A 28 4.66 -1.89 9.51
N ILE A 29 5.28 -2.21 10.65
CA ILE A 29 6.62 -1.71 11.01
C ILE A 29 7.61 -2.84 11.27
N MET A 30 7.36 -3.66 12.32
CA MET A 30 8.35 -4.64 12.79
C MET A 30 7.67 -5.81 13.49
N GLY A 31 8.09 -7.02 13.19
CA GLY A 31 7.72 -8.22 13.93
C GLY A 31 8.31 -8.26 15.35
N GLY A 32 7.62 -8.94 16.26
CA GLY A 32 8.09 -9.19 17.61
C GLY A 32 9.05 -10.38 17.68
N ASP A 33 9.70 -10.53 18.81
CA ASP A 33 10.69 -11.59 19.06
C ASP A 33 10.04 -12.93 19.42
N ALA A 34 8.89 -12.88 20.11
CA ALA A 34 8.24 -14.07 20.66
C ALA A 34 7.82 -15.10 19.61
N THR A 35 7.39 -14.65 18.43
CA THR A 35 6.94 -15.48 17.32
C THR A 35 7.88 -15.42 16.10
N ALA A 36 9.10 -14.93 16.31
CA ALA A 36 10.10 -14.90 15.25
C ALA A 36 10.45 -16.32 14.75
N VAL A 37 10.65 -16.43 13.44
CA VAL A 37 11.08 -17.69 12.82
C VAL A 37 12.47 -18.08 13.32
N SER A 38 12.65 -19.38 13.65
CA SER A 38 13.90 -20.00 14.08
C SER A 38 14.19 -21.26 13.26
N ASP A 39 15.36 -21.86 13.48
CA ASP A 39 15.75 -23.12 12.82
C ASP A 39 14.79 -24.28 13.14
N ASP A 40 14.11 -24.24 14.27
CA ASP A 40 13.14 -25.25 14.70
C ASP A 40 11.70 -24.97 14.24
N THR A 41 11.44 -23.87 13.59
CA THR A 41 10.09 -23.50 13.12
C THR A 41 9.59 -24.53 12.11
N ARG A 42 8.37 -25.04 12.32
CA ARG A 42 7.71 -26.03 11.44
C ARG A 42 6.42 -25.49 10.83
N ASN A 43 5.74 -24.62 11.53
CA ASN A 43 4.50 -24.00 11.07
C ASN A 43 4.69 -22.49 11.08
N VAL A 44 4.21 -21.82 10.04
CA VAL A 44 4.26 -20.36 9.92
C VAL A 44 2.86 -19.83 9.65
N TYR A 45 2.56 -18.69 10.25
CA TYR A 45 1.39 -17.88 9.90
C TYR A 45 1.88 -16.75 9.02
N VAL A 46 1.38 -16.70 7.78
CA VAL A 46 1.76 -15.68 6.80
C VAL A 46 0.72 -14.58 6.82
N GLU A 47 1.16 -13.35 7.00
CA GLU A 47 0.31 -12.17 6.99
C GLU A 47 0.64 -11.28 5.79
N ALA A 48 -0.40 -10.79 5.12
CA ALA A 48 -0.33 -9.66 4.20
C ALA A 48 -1.46 -8.70 4.54
N ALA A 49 -1.14 -7.41 4.66
CA ALA A 49 -2.10 -6.43 5.13
C ALA A 49 -2.03 -5.13 4.33
N PHE A 50 -3.11 -4.37 4.39
CA PHE A 50 -3.13 -2.94 4.09
C PHE A 50 -3.19 -2.17 5.41
N TRP A 51 -2.33 -1.17 5.52
CA TRP A 51 -2.35 -0.20 6.63
C TRP A 51 -2.54 1.20 6.07
N TRP A 52 -3.45 1.96 6.68
CA TRP A 52 -3.59 3.36 6.34
C TRP A 52 -2.27 4.09 6.59
N PRO A 53 -1.76 4.89 5.64
CA PRO A 53 -0.48 5.59 5.81
C PRO A 53 -0.39 6.39 7.10
N GLU A 54 -1.49 7.01 7.53
CA GLU A 54 -1.57 7.80 8.76
C GLU A 54 -1.37 6.95 10.03
N ALA A 55 -1.73 5.68 9.97
CA ALA A 55 -1.55 4.76 11.09
C ALA A 55 -0.09 4.34 11.28
N VAL A 56 0.74 4.45 10.23
CA VAL A 56 2.15 4.01 10.25
C VAL A 56 3.12 5.19 10.24
N ALA A 57 2.74 6.30 9.59
CA ALA A 57 3.61 7.46 9.39
C ALA A 57 4.21 7.99 10.71
N GLY A 58 5.55 8.12 10.71
CA GLY A 58 6.31 8.62 11.84
C GLY A 58 6.53 7.62 13.01
N ARG A 59 5.79 6.49 13.06
CA ARG A 59 5.91 5.50 14.15
C ARG A 59 7.25 4.78 14.10
N SER A 60 7.73 4.41 12.91
CA SER A 60 9.06 3.82 12.74
C SER A 60 10.16 4.73 13.31
N ARG A 61 10.10 6.02 13.02
CA ARG A 61 11.05 7.01 13.53
C ARG A 61 10.96 7.17 15.04
N ARG A 62 9.74 7.15 15.60
CA ARG A 62 9.52 7.24 17.06
C ARG A 62 10.25 6.13 17.81
N PHE A 63 10.30 4.94 17.26
CA PHE A 63 10.95 3.76 17.87
C PHE A 63 12.36 3.47 17.34
N ASN A 64 12.94 4.39 16.55
CA ASN A 64 14.24 4.22 15.89
C ASN A 64 14.33 2.98 14.98
N PHE A 65 13.23 2.64 14.32
CA PHE A 65 13.23 1.61 13.29
C PHE A 65 13.38 2.21 11.89
N ALA A 66 14.14 1.50 11.05
CA ALA A 66 14.20 1.72 9.61
C ALA A 66 13.92 0.39 8.92
N THR A 67 12.67 0.15 8.56
CA THR A 67 12.24 -1.09 7.91
C THR A 67 11.63 -0.81 6.56
N ASP A 68 11.78 -1.75 5.63
CA ASP A 68 11.13 -1.65 4.31
C ASP A 68 9.60 -1.61 4.44
N ALA A 69 9.03 -2.36 5.39
CA ALA A 69 7.61 -2.34 5.68
C ALA A 69 7.15 -0.93 6.09
N GLY A 70 7.75 -0.36 7.14
CA GLY A 70 7.43 1.00 7.59
C GLY A 70 7.59 2.05 6.50
N HIS A 71 8.68 1.97 5.71
CA HIS A 71 8.92 2.87 4.59
C HIS A 71 7.83 2.79 3.50
N ARG A 72 7.34 1.60 3.19
CA ARG A 72 6.30 1.39 2.17
C ARG A 72 4.92 1.79 2.69
N PHE A 73 4.53 1.32 3.86
CA PHE A 73 3.21 1.58 4.42
C PHE A 73 2.99 3.06 4.74
N GLU A 74 4.00 3.80 5.22
CA GLU A 74 3.85 5.24 5.48
C GLU A 74 3.63 6.07 4.21
N ARG A 75 3.98 5.54 3.03
CA ARG A 75 3.77 6.18 1.72
C ARG A 75 2.52 5.69 1.00
N GLY A 76 2.05 4.52 1.36
CA GLY A 76 0.93 3.83 0.76
C GLY A 76 1.35 2.57 0.02
N VAL A 77 0.46 1.58 0.04
CA VAL A 77 0.57 0.32 -0.68
C VAL A 77 -0.74 0.02 -1.39
N ASP A 78 -0.71 -0.80 -2.42
CA ASP A 78 -1.90 -1.22 -3.15
C ASP A 78 -2.73 -2.20 -2.30
N PRO A 79 -3.95 -1.84 -1.87
CA PRO A 79 -4.79 -2.75 -1.10
C PRO A 79 -5.39 -3.88 -1.94
N ALA A 80 -5.50 -3.70 -3.27
CA ALA A 80 -6.16 -4.69 -4.14
C ALA A 80 -5.32 -5.94 -4.35
N GLY A 81 -3.99 -5.85 -4.22
CA GLY A 81 -3.06 -6.96 -4.42
C GLY A 81 -2.85 -7.86 -3.20
N THR A 82 -3.47 -7.60 -2.06
CA THR A 82 -3.14 -8.26 -0.78
C THR A 82 -3.29 -9.79 -0.85
N VAL A 83 -4.39 -10.29 -1.40
CA VAL A 83 -4.63 -11.74 -1.52
C VAL A 83 -3.66 -12.38 -2.52
N GLU A 84 -3.43 -11.77 -3.67
CA GLU A 84 -2.48 -12.26 -4.67
C GLU A 84 -1.05 -12.33 -4.10
N HIS A 85 -0.67 -11.33 -3.30
CA HIS A 85 0.65 -11.30 -2.67
C HIS A 85 0.83 -12.41 -1.64
N ILE A 86 -0.18 -12.69 -0.80
CA ILE A 86 -0.10 -13.78 0.19
C ILE A 86 -0.08 -15.15 -0.51
N GLU A 87 -0.84 -15.34 -1.58
CA GLU A 87 -0.79 -16.55 -2.40
C GLU A 87 0.61 -16.73 -3.01
N ARG A 88 1.20 -15.67 -3.55
CA ARG A 88 2.55 -15.71 -4.14
C ARG A 88 3.61 -16.04 -3.09
N ILE A 89 3.56 -15.42 -1.92
CA ILE A 89 4.50 -15.71 -0.82
C ILE A 89 4.33 -17.16 -0.37
N THR A 90 3.11 -17.63 -0.18
CA THR A 90 2.82 -19.00 0.22
C THR A 90 3.35 -20.01 -0.80
N ALA A 91 3.15 -19.76 -2.09
CA ALA A 91 3.68 -20.60 -3.16
C ALA A 91 5.21 -20.68 -3.12
N LEU A 92 5.91 -19.57 -2.89
CA LEU A 92 7.37 -19.54 -2.77
C LEU A 92 7.85 -20.31 -1.53
N VAL A 93 7.18 -20.17 -0.40
CA VAL A 93 7.53 -20.92 0.82
C VAL A 93 7.40 -22.44 0.58
N ILE A 94 6.32 -22.87 -0.07
CA ILE A 94 6.10 -24.29 -0.39
C ILE A 94 7.15 -24.79 -1.40
N GLU A 95 7.48 -24.00 -2.41
CA GLU A 95 8.50 -24.34 -3.41
C GLU A 95 9.89 -24.55 -2.78
N ILE A 96 10.26 -23.71 -1.81
CA ILE A 96 11.61 -23.70 -1.19
C ILE A 96 11.68 -24.67 -0.02
N CYS A 97 10.67 -24.70 0.83
CA CYS A 97 10.70 -25.42 2.11
C CYS A 97 9.84 -26.69 2.10
N GLY A 98 9.00 -26.88 1.10
CA GLY A 98 7.98 -27.93 1.12
C GLY A 98 6.82 -27.58 2.05
N GLY A 99 5.96 -28.57 2.33
CA GLY A 99 4.83 -28.43 3.22
C GLY A 99 3.50 -28.27 2.49
N ALA A 100 2.47 -27.82 3.21
CA ALA A 100 1.13 -27.65 2.69
C ALA A 100 0.53 -26.34 3.22
N ALA A 101 -0.19 -25.63 2.34
CA ALA A 101 -0.91 -24.42 2.72
C ALA A 101 -2.19 -24.73 3.50
N GLY A 102 -2.47 -23.94 4.52
CA GLY A 102 -3.79 -23.85 5.13
C GLY A 102 -4.73 -22.94 4.32
N PRO A 103 -5.96 -22.75 4.81
CA PRO A 103 -6.89 -21.82 4.18
C PRO A 103 -6.45 -20.36 4.33
N ILE A 104 -6.78 -19.54 3.34
CA ILE A 104 -6.64 -18.09 3.45
C ILE A 104 -7.87 -17.54 4.19
N ALA A 105 -7.64 -16.69 5.19
CA ALA A 105 -8.65 -15.88 5.83
C ALA A 105 -8.46 -14.43 5.39
N ASP A 106 -9.38 -13.90 4.59
CA ASP A 106 -9.36 -12.51 4.16
C ASP A 106 -10.42 -11.70 4.91
N GLN A 107 -10.03 -10.58 5.49
CA GLN A 107 -10.90 -9.67 6.22
C GLN A 107 -10.76 -8.25 5.68
N VAL A 108 -11.77 -7.79 4.98
CA VAL A 108 -11.83 -6.42 4.46
C VAL A 108 -12.74 -5.58 5.36
N LEU A 109 -12.19 -4.57 6.01
CA LEU A 109 -12.95 -3.63 6.87
C LEU A 109 -13.25 -2.35 6.10
N ALA A 110 -12.23 -1.56 5.79
CA ALA A 110 -12.35 -0.32 5.06
C ALA A 110 -11.13 -0.13 4.16
N LEU A 111 -11.35 0.13 2.88
CA LEU A 111 -10.31 0.41 1.90
C LEU A 111 -10.44 1.83 1.38
N PRO A 112 -9.34 2.44 0.87
CA PRO A 112 -9.40 3.75 0.23
C PRO A 112 -10.32 3.74 -0.99
N GLU A 113 -11.19 4.73 -1.08
CA GLU A 113 -11.95 5.02 -2.29
C GLU A 113 -11.22 6.12 -3.07
N LEU A 114 -10.82 5.81 -4.32
CA LEU A 114 -10.17 6.76 -5.20
C LEU A 114 -11.21 7.42 -6.10
N ALA A 115 -11.47 8.71 -5.86
CA ALA A 115 -12.38 9.48 -6.69
C ALA A 115 -11.77 9.77 -8.07
N PRO A 116 -12.56 9.78 -9.15
CA PRO A 116 -12.09 10.22 -10.46
C PRO A 116 -11.56 11.67 -10.42
N VAL A 117 -10.44 11.90 -11.08
CA VAL A 117 -9.77 13.21 -11.17
C VAL A 117 -9.94 13.77 -12.56
N THR A 118 -10.32 15.04 -12.66
CA THR A 118 -10.52 15.73 -13.95
C THR A 118 -9.33 16.61 -14.29
N LEU A 119 -8.74 16.40 -15.47
CA LEU A 119 -7.69 17.20 -16.08
C LEU A 119 -8.29 18.15 -17.11
N ARG A 120 -8.09 19.44 -16.94
CA ARG A 120 -8.42 20.47 -17.95
C ARG A 120 -7.18 20.74 -18.82
N VAL A 121 -7.25 20.43 -20.10
CA VAL A 121 -6.11 20.57 -21.04
C VAL A 121 -5.56 22.01 -21.04
N ALA A 122 -6.44 23.02 -21.04
CA ALA A 122 -6.03 24.42 -21.00
C ALA A 122 -5.31 24.79 -19.69
N ARG A 123 -5.71 24.18 -18.55
CA ARG A 123 -5.01 24.37 -17.27
C ARG A 123 -3.65 23.70 -17.28
N ALA A 124 -3.54 22.49 -17.83
CA ALA A 124 -2.27 21.80 -17.99
C ALA A 124 -1.28 22.65 -18.78
N ALA A 125 -1.68 23.14 -19.95
CA ALA A 125 -0.84 24.03 -20.76
C ALA A 125 -0.40 25.29 -20.00
N LYS A 126 -1.32 25.90 -19.23
CA LYS A 126 -1.02 27.09 -18.42
C LYS A 126 -0.02 26.81 -17.30
N VAL A 127 -0.19 25.70 -16.58
CA VAL A 127 0.69 25.34 -15.43
C VAL A 127 2.07 24.90 -15.91
N ILE A 128 2.12 24.11 -16.98
CA ILE A 128 3.39 23.64 -17.57
C ILE A 128 4.13 24.80 -18.27
N GLY A 129 3.42 25.82 -18.71
CA GLY A 129 4.01 27.01 -19.37
C GLY A 129 4.31 26.81 -20.86
N MET A 130 3.75 25.77 -21.48
CA MET A 130 3.89 25.51 -22.91
C MET A 130 2.58 24.95 -23.52
N PRO A 131 2.38 25.08 -24.85
CA PRO A 131 1.24 24.46 -25.50
C PRO A 131 1.21 22.95 -25.31
N VAL A 132 0.07 22.45 -24.84
CA VAL A 132 -0.20 21.02 -24.69
C VAL A 132 -1.54 20.74 -25.36
N THR A 133 -1.58 19.72 -26.20
CA THR A 133 -2.81 19.30 -26.88
C THR A 133 -3.53 18.19 -26.10
N GLN A 134 -4.83 18.06 -26.36
CA GLN A 134 -5.62 16.96 -25.78
C GLN A 134 -5.03 15.58 -26.13
N ALA A 135 -4.63 15.38 -27.38
CA ALA A 135 -4.03 14.13 -27.83
C ALA A 135 -2.73 13.79 -27.08
N GLN A 136 -1.92 14.79 -26.72
CA GLN A 136 -0.73 14.58 -25.89
C GLN A 136 -1.12 14.14 -24.47
N CYS A 137 -2.07 14.78 -23.84
CA CYS A 137 -2.57 14.37 -22.53
C CYS A 137 -3.12 12.93 -22.55
N GLU A 138 -3.97 12.61 -23.53
CA GLU A 138 -4.53 11.26 -23.73
C GLU A 138 -3.41 10.23 -23.92
N GLY A 139 -2.42 10.54 -24.74
CA GLY A 139 -1.27 9.68 -25.00
C GLY A 139 -0.43 9.39 -23.74
N VAL A 140 -0.30 10.37 -22.85
CA VAL A 140 0.36 10.17 -21.54
C VAL A 140 -0.46 9.21 -20.69
N MET A 141 -1.76 9.45 -20.51
CA MET A 141 -2.62 8.58 -19.71
C MET A 141 -2.64 7.15 -20.23
N GLN A 142 -2.66 6.97 -21.56
CA GLN A 142 -2.58 5.65 -22.20
C GLN A 142 -1.26 4.92 -21.90
N ARG A 143 -0.12 5.61 -22.04
CA ARG A 143 1.20 5.01 -21.76
C ARG A 143 1.37 4.62 -20.28
N LEU A 144 0.72 5.37 -19.37
CA LEU A 144 0.70 5.07 -17.94
C LEU A 144 -0.32 3.99 -17.56
N GLY A 145 -1.11 3.49 -18.53
CA GLY A 145 -2.14 2.49 -18.28
C GLY A 145 -3.34 3.01 -17.46
N LEU A 146 -3.51 4.34 -17.40
CA LEU A 146 -4.60 4.95 -16.66
C LEU A 146 -5.88 4.91 -17.49
N GLN A 147 -6.98 4.52 -16.85
CA GLN A 147 -8.29 4.56 -17.47
C GLN A 147 -8.86 5.97 -17.41
N PHE A 148 -9.37 6.46 -18.54
CA PHE A 148 -9.96 7.80 -18.60
C PHE A 148 -11.13 7.88 -19.58
N ARG A 149 -11.96 8.90 -19.39
CA ARG A 149 -12.99 9.34 -20.34
C ARG A 149 -12.58 10.70 -20.88
N SER A 150 -12.73 10.87 -22.19
CA SER A 150 -12.38 12.11 -22.90
C SER A 150 -13.63 12.89 -23.28
N ALA A 151 -13.56 14.20 -23.08
CA ALA A 151 -14.52 15.20 -23.58
C ALA A 151 -13.73 16.40 -24.12
N PRO A 152 -14.32 17.29 -24.94
CA PRO A 152 -13.59 18.43 -25.47
C PRO A 152 -12.91 19.28 -24.40
N GLY A 153 -11.57 19.30 -24.39
CA GLY A 153 -10.74 20.02 -23.43
C GLY A 153 -10.62 19.40 -22.03
N LEU A 154 -11.19 18.21 -21.81
CA LEU A 154 -11.25 17.54 -20.50
C LEU A 154 -10.92 16.06 -20.59
N LEU A 155 -10.17 15.55 -19.61
CA LEU A 155 -10.01 14.13 -19.37
C LEU A 155 -10.44 13.84 -17.92
N THR A 156 -11.30 12.85 -17.73
CA THR A 156 -11.63 12.34 -16.39
C THR A 156 -10.96 11.00 -16.19
N VAL A 157 -9.94 10.98 -15.35
CA VAL A 157 -9.11 9.82 -15.07
C VAL A 157 -9.64 9.11 -13.83
N THR A 158 -9.78 7.78 -13.90
CA THR A 158 -10.07 6.95 -12.74
C THR A 158 -8.75 6.35 -12.25
N PRO A 159 -8.21 6.80 -11.10
CA PRO A 159 -6.96 6.26 -10.58
C PRO A 159 -7.11 4.78 -10.26
N PRO A 160 -6.15 3.93 -10.66
CA PRO A 160 -6.12 2.53 -10.20
C PRO A 160 -5.64 2.46 -8.74
N SER A 161 -5.90 1.36 -8.06
CA SER A 161 -5.63 1.17 -6.63
C SER A 161 -4.17 1.41 -6.22
N TRP A 162 -3.21 1.18 -7.12
CA TRP A 162 -1.78 1.43 -6.87
C TRP A 162 -1.33 2.88 -7.07
N ARG A 163 -2.21 3.76 -7.62
CA ARG A 163 -1.94 5.19 -7.81
C ARG A 163 -2.70 6.02 -6.78
N PHE A 164 -2.46 5.74 -5.52
CA PHE A 164 -3.01 6.48 -4.39
C PHE A 164 -2.49 7.93 -4.26
N ASP A 165 -1.53 8.29 -5.07
CA ASP A 165 -0.97 9.63 -5.23
C ASP A 165 -1.85 10.55 -6.12
N LEU A 166 -2.61 9.98 -7.08
CA LEU A 166 -3.44 10.75 -8.01
C LEU A 166 -4.77 11.16 -7.35
N LYS A 167 -4.78 12.32 -6.70
CA LYS A 167 -5.93 12.81 -5.93
C LYS A 167 -6.52 14.11 -6.48
N ILE A 168 -5.70 14.94 -7.09
CA ILE A 168 -6.06 16.27 -7.58
C ILE A 168 -5.60 16.48 -9.02
N GLU A 169 -6.11 17.54 -9.65
CA GLU A 169 -5.77 17.88 -11.05
C GLU A 169 -4.28 18.08 -11.27
N GLU A 170 -3.59 18.65 -10.29
CA GLU A 170 -2.17 18.93 -10.33
C GLU A 170 -1.32 17.67 -10.44
N ASP A 171 -1.76 16.56 -9.84
CA ASP A 171 -1.07 15.27 -9.96
C ASP A 171 -1.10 14.75 -11.41
N LEU A 172 -2.23 14.92 -12.11
CA LEU A 172 -2.34 14.59 -13.53
C LEU A 172 -1.53 15.55 -14.42
N ILE A 173 -1.44 16.83 -14.04
CA ILE A 173 -0.60 17.80 -14.76
C ILE A 173 0.87 17.44 -14.63
N GLU A 174 1.30 16.98 -13.46
CA GLU A 174 2.67 16.48 -13.25
C GLU A 174 2.98 15.31 -14.18
N GLU A 175 2.09 14.34 -14.33
CA GLU A 175 2.27 13.22 -15.25
C GLU A 175 2.39 13.67 -16.72
N VAL A 176 1.65 14.69 -17.10
CA VAL A 176 1.75 15.27 -18.45
C VAL A 176 3.05 16.05 -18.64
N ALA A 177 3.59 16.65 -17.60
CA ALA A 177 4.82 17.45 -17.64
C ALA A 177 6.11 16.59 -17.72
N ARG A 178 6.05 15.36 -17.22
CA ARG A 178 7.15 14.39 -17.27
C ARG A 178 7.32 13.79 -18.67
#